data_30ad64c6e637aef3342da4a6deb002f5
#
_entry.id   30ad64c6e637aef3342da4a6deb002f5
#
_cell.length_a   1.000
_cell.length_b   1.000
_cell.length_c   1.000
_cell.angle_alpha   90.00
_cell.angle_beta   90.00
_cell.angle_gamma   90.00
#
_symmetry.space_group_name_H-M   'P 1'
#
loop_
_entity.id
_entity.type
_entity.pdbx_description
1 polymer ?
#
loop_
_entity_poly.entity_id
_entity_poly.type
_entity_poly.pdbx_seq_one_letter_code
_entity_poly.pdbx_strand_id
1 'polypeptide(L)'
;MNDFFNLLRYATLAGYQWQQPRLLLLIAAVPLLFILRRVLARRRPQVGVALGPTPTRRDWMAALRFVPDVVLGLALSFGIMALARPQHTDERLEQSGRGIDIVLALDVSGSMEIEDLRPNRLEAAKRIATDFLKSRAGDRLALVAFAGAAYSLAPLTTDYDLLREDLASLRVGMIALDGTAIGTALGVATNRLRESTAKSRVCILLSDGENNAGSLDPLLAAQLAHAYGIRIYTIGLGKDGFVPYGQDSLGRARYVQTRLDETTMRQLADAAAGQFFRATDTGALRQVFNQINRLEKSEIKQLRFRNTKDFYRPYLWLSIALWLLWLLLKSTFLGNPLED
;
A
#
# COMPACT_ATOMS: atom_id res chain seq x y z
N MET A 1 -1.94 -32.06 17.40
CA MET A 1 -1.41 -32.21 18.79
C MET A 1 -0.22 -31.32 19.04
N ASN A 2 0.69 -31.11 18.06
CA ASN A 2 1.85 -30.21 18.21
C ASN A 2 1.50 -28.72 18.37
N ASP A 3 0.37 -28.26 17.86
CA ASP A 3 -0.03 -26.84 17.93
C ASP A 3 -0.47 -26.44 19.33
N PHE A 4 -0.98 -27.39 20.15
CA PHE A 4 -1.42 -27.12 21.51
C PHE A 4 -0.26 -26.82 22.47
N PHE A 5 0.85 -27.55 22.35
CA PHE A 5 2.04 -27.29 23.17
C PHE A 5 2.78 -26.02 22.76
N ASN A 6 2.67 -25.61 21.50
CA ASN A 6 3.24 -24.34 21.02
C ASN A 6 2.50 -23.12 21.57
N LEU A 7 1.21 -23.24 21.91
CA LEU A 7 0.41 -22.15 22.48
C LEU A 7 0.83 -21.76 23.90
N LEU A 8 1.42 -22.71 24.65
CA LEU A 8 1.86 -22.52 26.03
C LEU A 8 3.35 -22.10 26.12
N ARG A 9 4.08 -22.03 25.03
CA ARG A 9 5.46 -21.55 25.03
C ARG A 9 5.52 -20.08 25.37
N TYR A 10 6.42 -19.71 26.25
CA TYR A 10 6.69 -18.32 26.65
C TYR A 10 6.93 -17.40 25.44
N ALA A 11 7.60 -17.91 24.39
CA ALA A 11 7.84 -17.18 23.14
C ALA A 11 6.56 -16.79 22.39
N THR A 12 5.50 -17.64 22.45
CA THR A 12 4.20 -17.33 21.84
C THR A 12 3.38 -16.37 22.67
N LEU A 13 3.44 -16.50 24.01
CA LEU A 13 2.73 -15.60 24.94
C LEU A 13 3.30 -14.17 24.90
N ALA A 14 4.62 -14.04 24.74
CA ALA A 14 5.28 -12.73 24.61
C ALA A 14 5.02 -12.04 23.26
N GLY A 15 4.67 -12.81 22.21
CA GLY A 15 4.35 -12.29 20.89
C GLY A 15 2.88 -11.87 20.69
N TYR A 16 1.98 -12.16 21.66
CA TYR A 16 0.59 -11.75 21.57
C TYR A 16 0.37 -10.29 22.01
N GLN A 17 -0.45 -9.58 21.24
CA GLN A 17 -1.03 -8.31 21.67
C GLN A 17 -2.31 -8.62 22.44
N TRP A 18 -2.36 -8.25 23.72
CA TRP A 18 -3.53 -8.48 24.56
C TRP A 18 -4.52 -7.33 24.37
N GLN A 19 -5.77 -7.62 23.99
CA GLN A 19 -6.79 -6.58 23.83
C GLN A 19 -7.12 -5.90 25.17
N GLN A 20 -7.12 -6.69 26.25
CA GLN A 20 -7.40 -6.21 27.62
C GLN A 20 -6.33 -6.68 28.63
N PRO A 21 -5.11 -6.11 28.59
CA PRO A 21 -4.01 -6.57 29.45
C PRO A 21 -4.31 -6.40 30.95
N ARG A 22 -5.18 -5.48 31.33
CA ARG A 22 -5.59 -5.25 32.72
C ARG A 22 -6.28 -6.47 33.34
N LEU A 23 -6.98 -7.30 32.56
CA LEU A 23 -7.62 -8.50 33.05
C LEU A 23 -6.60 -9.55 33.53
N LEU A 24 -5.39 -9.56 33.01
CA LEU A 24 -4.34 -10.47 33.45
C LEU A 24 -3.98 -10.27 34.94
N LEU A 25 -4.20 -9.08 35.50
CA LEU A 25 -4.00 -8.82 36.93
C LEU A 25 -4.94 -9.66 37.81
N LEU A 26 -6.11 -10.08 37.27
CA LEU A 26 -7.03 -10.97 38.00
C LEU A 26 -6.45 -12.37 38.20
N ILE A 27 -5.43 -12.79 37.46
CA ILE A 27 -4.73 -14.07 37.70
C ILE A 27 -4.10 -14.06 39.10
N ALA A 28 -3.58 -12.91 39.57
CA ALA A 28 -3.04 -12.77 40.89
C ALA A 28 -4.10 -12.87 42.02
N ALA A 29 -5.38 -12.60 41.68
CA ALA A 29 -6.48 -12.74 42.63
C ALA A 29 -6.86 -14.22 42.86
N VAL A 30 -6.55 -15.13 41.91
CA VAL A 30 -6.88 -16.55 42.04
C VAL A 30 -6.23 -17.18 43.30
N PRO A 31 -4.90 -17.14 43.52
CA PRO A 31 -4.31 -17.67 44.73
C PRO A 31 -4.78 -16.94 45.99
N LEU A 32 -5.07 -15.65 45.90
CA LEU A 32 -5.59 -14.87 47.02
C LEU A 32 -6.94 -15.41 47.49
N LEU A 33 -7.84 -15.74 46.56
CA LEU A 33 -9.15 -16.35 46.83
C LEU A 33 -9.00 -17.70 47.55
N PHE A 34 -8.06 -18.54 47.12
CA PHE A 34 -7.77 -19.82 47.81
C PHE A 34 -7.22 -19.64 49.21
N ILE A 35 -6.33 -18.68 49.42
CA ILE A 35 -5.79 -18.34 50.73
C ILE A 35 -6.95 -17.84 51.65
N LEU A 36 -7.78 -16.93 51.14
CA LEU A 36 -8.91 -16.38 51.88
C LEU A 36 -9.90 -17.47 52.25
N ARG A 37 -10.27 -18.35 51.30
CA ARG A 37 -11.13 -19.51 51.58
C ARG A 37 -10.58 -20.39 52.69
N ARG A 38 -9.27 -20.66 52.68
CA ARG A 38 -8.58 -21.49 53.69
C ARG A 38 -8.56 -20.82 55.07
N VAL A 39 -8.36 -19.50 55.09
CA VAL A 39 -8.38 -18.72 56.36
C VAL A 39 -9.79 -18.70 56.94
N LEU A 40 -10.82 -18.51 56.11
CA LEU A 40 -12.24 -18.53 56.54
C LEU A 40 -12.69 -19.93 56.97
N ALA A 41 -12.25 -20.98 56.29
CA ALA A 41 -12.57 -22.35 56.65
C ALA A 41 -12.01 -22.74 58.03
N ARG A 42 -10.85 -22.21 58.41
CA ARG A 42 -10.26 -22.42 59.75
C ARG A 42 -11.05 -21.78 60.90
N ARG A 43 -11.95 -20.83 60.59
CA ARG A 43 -12.81 -20.17 61.59
C ARG A 43 -14.16 -20.88 61.80
N ARG A 44 -14.44 -21.93 61.03
CA ARG A 44 -15.65 -22.73 61.21
C ARG A 44 -15.47 -23.59 62.48
N PRO A 45 -16.47 -23.69 63.38
CA PRO A 45 -16.37 -24.52 64.59
C PRO A 45 -16.23 -25.98 64.15
N GLN A 46 -15.12 -26.61 64.56
CA GLN A 46 -14.91 -28.05 64.36
C GLN A 46 -15.68 -28.81 65.44
N VAL A 47 -16.60 -29.63 65.01
CA VAL A 47 -17.22 -30.59 65.92
C VAL A 47 -16.25 -31.74 66.12
N GLY A 48 -15.62 -31.77 67.28
CA GLY A 48 -14.67 -32.83 67.66
C GLY A 48 -15.41 -34.15 67.83
N VAL A 49 -15.34 -35.04 66.85
CA VAL A 49 -15.77 -36.44 67.03
C VAL A 49 -14.57 -37.18 67.66
N ALA A 50 -14.71 -37.64 68.86
CA ALA A 50 -13.70 -38.43 69.59
C ALA A 50 -13.56 -39.81 68.93
N LEU A 51 -12.77 -39.87 67.83
CA LEU A 51 -12.27 -41.11 67.26
C LEU A 51 -10.92 -41.44 67.95
N GLY A 52 -10.82 -42.66 68.45
CA GLY A 52 -9.57 -43.14 69.10
C GLY A 52 -8.29 -42.98 68.27
N PRO A 53 -7.11 -43.20 68.81
CA PRO A 53 -5.84 -42.92 68.15
C PRO A 53 -5.68 -43.72 66.88
N THR A 54 -5.86 -43.08 65.74
CA THR A 54 -5.58 -43.68 64.44
C THR A 54 -4.08 -43.57 64.17
N PRO A 55 -3.44 -44.65 63.65
CA PRO A 55 -2.03 -44.61 63.35
C PRO A 55 -1.80 -43.55 62.27
N THR A 56 -0.82 -42.65 62.50
CA THR A 56 -0.39 -41.59 61.58
C THR A 56 0.38 -42.22 60.41
N ARG A 57 -0.37 -42.90 59.54
CA ARG A 57 0.13 -43.22 58.19
C ARG A 57 0.20 -41.93 57.41
N ARG A 58 1.38 -41.58 56.93
CA ARG A 58 1.59 -40.40 56.04
C ARG A 58 0.68 -40.57 54.83
N ASP A 59 -0.54 -40.03 54.95
CA ASP A 59 -1.60 -40.23 53.95
C ASP A 59 -1.26 -39.43 52.70
N TRP A 60 -0.66 -40.08 51.70
CA TRP A 60 -0.56 -39.53 50.38
C TRP A 60 -1.93 -39.10 49.80
N MET A 61 -3.03 -39.71 50.29
CA MET A 61 -4.40 -39.32 50.00
C MET A 61 -4.71 -37.90 50.49
N ALA A 62 -4.09 -37.44 51.59
CA ALA A 62 -4.25 -36.08 52.06
C ALA A 62 -3.69 -35.03 51.09
N ALA A 63 -2.65 -35.39 50.33
CA ALA A 63 -2.12 -34.53 49.27
C ALA A 63 -3.05 -34.46 48.03
N LEU A 64 -3.80 -35.55 47.74
CA LEU A 64 -4.76 -35.59 46.65
C LEU A 64 -5.95 -34.65 46.87
N ARG A 65 -6.28 -34.26 48.09
CA ARG A 65 -7.34 -33.32 48.43
C ARG A 65 -7.06 -31.89 47.88
N PHE A 66 -5.82 -31.55 47.59
CA PHE A 66 -5.47 -30.25 46.94
C PHE A 66 -5.64 -30.26 45.42
N VAL A 67 -5.74 -31.43 44.80
CA VAL A 67 -5.84 -31.55 43.32
C VAL A 67 -7.03 -30.81 42.78
N PRO A 68 -8.29 -30.94 43.35
CA PRO A 68 -9.43 -30.19 42.85
C PRO A 68 -9.26 -28.68 42.93
N ASP A 69 -8.67 -28.15 44.01
CA ASP A 69 -8.41 -26.72 44.18
C ASP A 69 -7.38 -26.20 43.16
N VAL A 70 -6.32 -26.96 42.90
CA VAL A 70 -5.32 -26.63 41.86
C VAL A 70 -5.97 -26.64 40.48
N VAL A 71 -6.77 -27.65 40.16
CA VAL A 71 -7.48 -27.76 38.86
C VAL A 71 -8.42 -26.57 38.66
N LEU A 72 -9.17 -26.17 39.70
CA LEU A 72 -10.04 -24.99 39.65
C LEU A 72 -9.24 -23.72 39.44
N GLY A 73 -8.10 -23.56 40.14
CA GLY A 73 -7.20 -22.41 39.97
C GLY A 73 -6.66 -22.28 38.57
N LEU A 74 -6.28 -23.40 37.95
CA LEU A 74 -5.85 -23.43 36.55
C LEU A 74 -7.01 -23.11 35.61
N ALA A 75 -8.21 -23.67 35.83
CA ALA A 75 -9.39 -23.38 35.02
C ALA A 75 -9.72 -21.88 35.02
N LEU A 76 -9.71 -21.24 36.19
CA LEU A 76 -9.93 -19.80 36.33
C LEU A 76 -8.83 -18.98 35.63
N SER A 77 -7.57 -19.38 35.79
CA SER A 77 -6.44 -18.69 35.15
C SER A 77 -6.54 -18.72 33.61
N PHE A 78 -6.83 -19.88 33.03
CA PHE A 78 -7.04 -20.00 31.59
C PHE A 78 -8.29 -19.25 31.13
N GLY A 79 -9.36 -19.20 31.94
CA GLY A 79 -10.54 -18.39 31.67
C GLY A 79 -10.22 -16.89 31.62
N ILE A 80 -9.42 -16.40 32.55
CA ILE A 80 -8.95 -15.01 32.57
C ILE A 80 -8.08 -14.71 31.32
N MET A 81 -7.20 -15.64 30.94
CA MET A 81 -6.40 -15.50 29.72
C MET A 81 -7.27 -15.45 28.46
N ALA A 82 -8.33 -16.26 28.38
CA ALA A 82 -9.28 -16.23 27.31
C ALA A 82 -10.03 -14.88 27.23
N LEU A 83 -10.45 -14.34 28.38
CA LEU A 83 -11.11 -13.03 28.49
C LEU A 83 -10.18 -11.86 28.12
N ALA A 84 -8.89 -11.99 28.38
CA ALA A 84 -7.87 -10.99 28.00
C ALA A 84 -7.64 -10.91 26.48
N ARG A 85 -8.24 -11.83 25.70
CA ARG A 85 -8.21 -11.91 24.23
C ARG A 85 -6.80 -11.73 23.64
N PRO A 86 -5.97 -12.78 23.66
CA PRO A 86 -4.68 -12.76 22.97
C PRO A 86 -4.94 -12.64 21.45
N GLN A 87 -4.32 -11.64 20.82
CA GLN A 87 -4.45 -11.33 19.39
C GLN A 87 -3.08 -11.38 18.74
N HIS A 88 -3.01 -11.88 17.53
CA HIS A 88 -1.87 -11.71 16.64
C HIS A 88 -2.27 -10.74 15.53
N THR A 89 -1.58 -9.61 15.46
CA THR A 89 -1.82 -8.60 14.45
C THR A 89 -0.78 -8.74 13.36
N ASP A 90 -1.16 -9.32 12.25
CA ASP A 90 -0.39 -9.25 11.02
C ASP A 90 -0.67 -7.90 10.36
N GLU A 91 0.22 -6.96 10.52
CA GLU A 91 0.21 -5.74 9.71
C GLU A 91 0.78 -6.10 8.33
N ARG A 92 -0.07 -6.57 7.45
CA ARG A 92 0.27 -6.56 6.03
C ARG A 92 -0.02 -5.15 5.53
N LEU A 93 1.04 -4.47 5.16
CA LEU A 93 0.97 -3.35 4.24
C LEU A 93 0.60 -3.93 2.87
N GLU A 94 -0.65 -4.32 2.68
CA GLU A 94 -1.17 -4.40 1.34
C GLU A 94 -1.17 -2.96 0.84
N GLN A 95 -0.17 -2.61 0.04
CA GLN A 95 -0.26 -1.51 -0.90
C GLN A 95 -1.35 -1.86 -1.93
N SER A 96 -2.58 -1.99 -1.47
CA SER A 96 -3.78 -2.01 -2.29
C SER A 96 -4.14 -0.57 -2.69
N GLY A 97 -3.16 0.27 -2.82
CA GLY A 97 -3.24 1.46 -3.63
C GLY A 97 -3.22 0.97 -5.06
N ARG A 98 -4.39 0.93 -5.72
CA ARG A 98 -4.40 0.94 -7.18
C ARG A 98 -3.50 2.10 -7.56
N GLY A 99 -2.36 1.79 -8.18
CA GLY A 99 -1.40 2.79 -8.63
C GLY A 99 -2.09 3.81 -9.53
N ILE A 100 -1.39 4.86 -9.84
CA ILE A 100 -1.83 5.85 -10.83
C ILE A 100 -1.62 5.24 -12.21
N ASP A 101 -2.57 5.43 -13.11
CA ASP A 101 -2.38 5.10 -14.52
C ASP A 101 -1.96 6.35 -15.28
N ILE A 102 -0.79 6.29 -15.88
CA ILE A 102 -0.16 7.42 -16.55
C ILE A 102 0.12 7.07 -18.01
N VAL A 103 -0.29 7.93 -18.92
CA VAL A 103 0.17 7.90 -20.32
C VAL A 103 1.18 9.02 -20.52
N LEU A 104 2.37 8.67 -20.99
CA LEU A 104 3.36 9.63 -21.48
C LEU A 104 3.19 9.77 -22.99
N ALA A 105 2.75 10.93 -23.43
CA ALA A 105 2.64 11.27 -24.85
C ALA A 105 3.83 12.15 -25.22
N LEU A 106 4.77 11.59 -25.99
CA LEU A 106 6.00 12.25 -26.42
C LEU A 106 5.92 12.65 -27.88
N ASP A 107 6.20 13.92 -28.13
CA ASP A 107 6.39 14.46 -29.45
C ASP A 107 7.72 13.94 -30.04
N VAL A 108 7.67 13.41 -31.26
CA VAL A 108 8.83 12.96 -32.05
C VAL A 108 8.91 13.66 -33.41
N SER A 109 8.25 14.82 -33.55
CA SER A 109 8.31 15.68 -34.72
C SER A 109 9.70 16.30 -34.92
N GLY A 110 9.92 16.86 -36.08
CA GLY A 110 11.23 17.46 -36.45
C GLY A 110 11.69 18.57 -35.52
N SER A 111 10.78 19.33 -34.89
CA SER A 111 11.13 20.39 -33.93
C SER A 111 11.77 19.85 -32.63
N MET A 112 11.62 18.57 -32.35
CA MET A 112 12.25 17.92 -31.20
C MET A 112 13.74 17.62 -31.35
N GLU A 113 14.31 17.83 -32.56
CA GLU A 113 15.78 17.83 -32.79
C GLU A 113 16.47 19.11 -32.34
N ILE A 114 15.75 20.18 -32.05
CA ILE A 114 16.29 21.46 -31.66
C ILE A 114 17.11 21.31 -30.38
N GLU A 115 18.30 21.99 -30.35
CA GLU A 115 19.33 21.82 -29.33
C GLU A 115 19.27 22.87 -28.21
N ASP A 116 18.10 23.48 -27.99
CA ASP A 116 17.89 24.42 -26.87
C ASP A 116 17.83 23.73 -25.50
N LEU A 117 17.50 22.43 -25.46
CA LEU A 117 17.73 21.50 -24.37
C LEU A 117 18.85 20.51 -24.79
N ARG A 118 19.83 20.26 -23.89
CA ARG A 118 20.96 19.39 -24.24
C ARG A 118 20.65 17.89 -24.03
N PRO A 119 20.98 17.00 -24.97
CA PRO A 119 21.60 17.30 -26.28
C PRO A 119 20.62 17.90 -27.29
N ASN A 120 19.34 17.48 -27.29
CA ASN A 120 18.21 18.06 -28.00
C ASN A 120 16.93 17.85 -27.14
N ARG A 121 15.80 18.40 -27.58
CA ARG A 121 14.52 18.31 -26.84
C ARG A 121 14.08 16.88 -26.60
N LEU A 122 14.14 16.02 -27.62
CA LEU A 122 13.70 14.62 -27.51
C LEU A 122 14.59 13.84 -26.54
N GLU A 123 15.91 13.93 -26.65
CA GLU A 123 16.82 13.20 -25.76
C GLU A 123 16.76 13.71 -24.32
N ALA A 124 16.51 15.01 -24.12
CA ALA A 124 16.27 15.56 -22.79
C ALA A 124 14.97 14.99 -22.20
N ALA A 125 13.87 14.94 -22.99
CA ALA A 125 12.60 14.37 -22.57
C ALA A 125 12.73 12.87 -22.24
N LYS A 126 13.38 12.07 -23.10
CA LYS A 126 13.65 10.63 -22.87
C LYS A 126 14.39 10.39 -21.56
N ARG A 127 15.44 11.16 -21.31
CA ARG A 127 16.27 11.03 -20.09
C ARG A 127 15.43 11.28 -18.84
N ILE A 128 14.66 12.36 -18.81
CA ILE A 128 13.85 12.72 -17.66
C ILE A 128 12.65 11.75 -17.49
N ALA A 129 12.02 11.32 -18.59
CA ALA A 129 10.98 10.28 -18.54
C ALA A 129 11.54 8.95 -17.98
N THR A 130 12.77 8.57 -18.35
CA THR A 130 13.46 7.39 -17.79
C THR A 130 13.72 7.55 -16.28
N ASP A 131 14.17 8.72 -15.84
CA ASP A 131 14.36 9.00 -14.40
C ASP A 131 13.02 9.00 -13.65
N PHE A 132 11.95 9.46 -14.28
CA PHE A 132 10.61 9.41 -13.73
C PHE A 132 10.13 7.96 -13.55
N LEU A 133 10.36 7.08 -14.52
CA LEU A 133 10.06 5.64 -14.40
C LEU A 133 10.77 5.00 -13.21
N LYS A 134 12.07 5.32 -12.99
CA LYS A 134 12.84 4.79 -11.85
C LYS A 134 12.27 5.16 -10.49
N SER A 135 11.55 6.27 -10.41
CA SER A 135 10.93 6.75 -9.17
C SER A 135 9.57 6.12 -8.86
N ARG A 136 9.08 5.24 -9.74
CA ARG A 136 7.76 4.62 -9.65
C ARG A 136 7.82 3.20 -9.11
N ALA A 137 6.81 2.85 -8.31
CA ALA A 137 6.58 1.50 -7.84
C ALA A 137 5.06 1.27 -7.73
N GLY A 138 4.54 0.37 -8.57
CA GLY A 138 3.12 0.00 -8.56
C GLY A 138 2.19 0.86 -9.42
N ASP A 139 2.70 1.91 -10.09
CA ASP A 139 1.94 2.67 -11.08
C ASP A 139 2.01 1.97 -12.43
N ARG A 140 0.93 2.04 -13.23
CA ARG A 140 0.97 1.56 -14.62
C ARG A 140 1.24 2.73 -15.54
N LEU A 141 2.17 2.55 -16.45
CA LEU A 141 2.50 3.55 -17.45
C LEU A 141 2.29 3.01 -18.86
N ALA A 142 1.89 3.88 -19.76
CA ALA A 142 1.81 3.63 -21.19
C ALA A 142 2.59 4.69 -21.94
N LEU A 143 3.05 4.36 -23.16
CA LEU A 143 3.78 5.25 -24.04
C LEU A 143 3.01 5.50 -25.32
N VAL A 144 2.89 6.77 -25.67
CA VAL A 144 2.37 7.25 -26.97
C VAL A 144 3.43 8.14 -27.60
N ALA A 145 3.86 7.82 -28.81
CA ALA A 145 4.67 8.70 -29.64
C ALA A 145 3.81 9.35 -30.70
N PHE A 146 4.06 10.62 -30.99
CA PHE A 146 3.29 11.32 -32.00
C PHE A 146 4.16 12.33 -32.77
N ALA A 147 3.79 12.53 -34.02
CA ALA A 147 4.21 13.57 -34.93
C ALA A 147 3.00 13.96 -35.79
N GLY A 148 3.01 13.86 -37.12
CA GLY A 148 1.81 14.01 -37.95
C GLY A 148 0.73 12.96 -37.72
N ALA A 149 1.05 11.85 -37.02
CA ALA A 149 0.14 10.84 -36.53
C ALA A 149 0.54 10.40 -35.13
N ALA A 150 -0.32 9.65 -34.39
CA ALA A 150 -0.02 9.16 -33.07
C ALA A 150 -0.14 7.64 -32.99
N TYR A 151 0.82 7.03 -32.30
CA TYR A 151 0.91 5.58 -32.09
C TYR A 151 1.12 5.26 -30.61
N SER A 152 0.40 4.23 -30.16
CA SER A 152 0.65 3.66 -28.83
C SER A 152 1.81 2.67 -28.94
N LEU A 153 2.97 2.98 -28.36
CA LEU A 153 4.14 2.12 -28.33
C LEU A 153 3.98 1.03 -27.27
N ALA A 154 3.64 1.43 -26.04
CA ALA A 154 3.41 0.51 -24.94
C ALA A 154 1.99 0.66 -24.38
N PRO A 155 1.30 -0.44 -24.05
CA PRO A 155 0.06 -0.40 -23.28
C PRO A 155 0.34 -0.05 -21.82
N LEU A 156 -0.72 0.14 -20.99
CA LEU A 156 -0.57 0.32 -19.56
C LEU A 156 0.08 -0.92 -18.92
N THR A 157 1.32 -0.77 -18.45
CA THR A 157 2.12 -1.84 -17.87
C THR A 157 2.88 -1.36 -16.63
N THR A 158 3.24 -2.29 -15.75
CA THR A 158 4.19 -2.09 -14.65
C THR A 158 5.60 -2.58 -15.00
N ASP A 159 5.80 -3.06 -16.21
CA ASP A 159 7.12 -3.45 -16.72
C ASP A 159 7.91 -2.20 -17.13
N TYR A 160 8.63 -1.66 -16.17
CA TYR A 160 9.44 -0.44 -16.39
C TYR A 160 10.70 -0.69 -17.23
N ASP A 161 11.15 -1.95 -17.36
CA ASP A 161 12.30 -2.29 -18.20
C ASP A 161 11.89 -2.20 -19.67
N LEU A 162 10.74 -2.79 -20.03
CA LEU A 162 10.16 -2.64 -21.36
C LEU A 162 9.94 -1.15 -21.72
N LEU A 163 9.34 -0.38 -20.80
CA LEU A 163 9.10 1.05 -21.04
C LEU A 163 10.40 1.85 -21.24
N ARG A 164 11.50 1.47 -20.60
CA ARG A 164 12.81 2.09 -20.81
C ARG A 164 13.40 1.76 -22.18
N GLU A 165 13.23 0.53 -22.64
CA GLU A 165 13.64 0.11 -23.97
C GLU A 165 12.86 0.85 -25.05
N ASP A 166 11.53 0.95 -24.90
CA ASP A 166 10.66 1.70 -25.80
C ASP A 166 11.02 3.18 -25.83
N LEU A 167 11.24 3.81 -24.66
CA LEU A 167 11.71 5.21 -24.59
C LEU A 167 13.06 5.39 -25.29
N ALA A 168 14.00 4.47 -25.10
CA ALA A 168 15.30 4.53 -25.75
C ALA A 168 15.19 4.41 -27.28
N SER A 169 14.23 3.65 -27.78
CA SER A 169 14.02 3.45 -29.21
C SER A 169 13.46 4.67 -29.95
N LEU A 170 12.83 5.62 -29.22
CA LEU A 170 12.26 6.83 -29.78
C LEU A 170 13.31 7.67 -30.53
N ARG A 171 12.96 8.11 -31.72
CA ARG A 171 13.79 9.00 -32.56
C ARG A 171 12.90 9.89 -33.42
N VAL A 172 13.39 11.06 -33.71
CA VAL A 172 12.73 11.96 -34.67
C VAL A 172 12.64 11.27 -36.03
N GLY A 173 11.55 11.46 -36.74
CA GLY A 173 11.32 10.84 -38.06
C GLY A 173 10.93 9.35 -38.00
N MET A 174 10.70 8.76 -36.83
CA MET A 174 10.17 7.39 -36.75
C MET A 174 8.75 7.27 -37.26
N ILE A 175 8.02 8.37 -37.28
CA ILE A 175 6.68 8.50 -37.84
C ILE A 175 6.80 9.19 -39.19
N ALA A 176 6.40 8.52 -40.27
CA ALA A 176 6.59 8.99 -41.65
C ALA A 176 5.78 10.25 -41.99
N LEU A 177 4.74 10.58 -41.24
CA LEU A 177 3.93 11.76 -41.41
C LEU A 177 4.52 12.94 -40.68
N ASP A 178 4.88 13.99 -41.43
CA ASP A 178 5.37 15.24 -40.88
C ASP A 178 4.29 16.04 -40.15
N GLY A 179 4.73 16.94 -39.25
CA GLY A 179 3.86 17.78 -38.45
C GLY A 179 3.65 17.25 -37.04
N THR A 180 2.72 17.87 -36.33
CA THR A 180 2.43 17.57 -34.93
C THR A 180 0.93 17.49 -34.69
N ALA A 181 0.41 16.30 -34.43
CA ALA A 181 -1.02 15.99 -34.29
C ALA A 181 -1.38 15.80 -32.79
N ILE A 182 -1.37 16.88 -32.02
CA ILE A 182 -1.65 16.86 -30.56
C ILE A 182 -3.03 16.27 -30.28
N GLY A 183 -4.06 16.67 -31.00
CA GLY A 183 -5.42 16.17 -30.82
C GLY A 183 -5.48 14.65 -30.96
N THR A 184 -4.83 14.10 -32.01
CA THR A 184 -4.75 12.65 -32.23
C THR A 184 -4.01 11.95 -31.10
N ALA A 185 -2.90 12.53 -30.61
CA ALA A 185 -2.13 11.99 -29.47
C ALA A 185 -2.98 11.91 -28.20
N LEU A 186 -3.72 12.97 -27.88
CA LEU A 186 -4.66 13.00 -26.76
C LEU A 186 -5.80 11.99 -26.92
N GLY A 187 -6.31 11.80 -28.14
CA GLY A 187 -7.30 10.79 -28.46
C GLY A 187 -6.80 9.37 -28.21
N VAL A 188 -5.57 9.05 -28.65
CA VAL A 188 -4.92 7.75 -28.37
C VAL A 188 -4.67 7.56 -26.88
N ALA A 189 -4.15 8.58 -26.17
CA ALA A 189 -3.94 8.55 -24.75
C ALA A 189 -5.25 8.34 -23.96
N THR A 190 -6.31 9.04 -24.34
CA THR A 190 -7.65 8.88 -23.77
C THR A 190 -8.17 7.46 -23.96
N ASN A 191 -8.02 6.90 -25.16
CA ASN A 191 -8.43 5.53 -25.43
C ASN A 191 -7.70 4.49 -24.56
N ARG A 192 -6.44 4.73 -24.20
CA ARG A 192 -5.68 3.87 -23.28
C ARG A 192 -6.14 4.00 -21.82
N LEU A 193 -6.59 5.18 -21.41
CA LEU A 193 -6.97 5.46 -20.02
C LEU A 193 -8.46 5.27 -19.74
N ARG A 194 -9.35 5.30 -20.75
CA ARG A 194 -10.80 5.24 -20.53
C ARG A 194 -11.27 3.96 -19.83
N GLU A 195 -10.61 2.84 -20.07
CA GLU A 195 -10.93 1.53 -19.49
C GLU A 195 -10.20 1.28 -18.17
N SER A 196 -9.37 2.23 -17.74
CA SER A 196 -8.64 2.13 -16.48
C SER A 196 -9.58 2.19 -15.28
N THR A 197 -9.33 1.32 -14.31
CA THR A 197 -10.01 1.29 -13.01
C THR A 197 -9.22 2.01 -11.92
N ALA A 198 -8.08 2.66 -12.25
CA ALA A 198 -7.30 3.44 -11.31
C ALA A 198 -8.09 4.66 -10.82
N LYS A 199 -7.82 5.09 -9.58
CA LYS A 199 -8.45 6.29 -9.02
C LYS A 199 -7.98 7.57 -9.72
N SER A 200 -6.70 7.62 -10.09
CA SER A 200 -6.10 8.72 -10.83
C SER A 200 -5.67 8.23 -12.21
N ARG A 201 -6.10 8.95 -13.22
CA ARG A 201 -5.79 8.74 -14.64
C ARG A 201 -5.20 10.01 -15.20
N VAL A 202 -3.97 9.90 -15.68
CA VAL A 202 -3.16 11.06 -16.03
C VAL A 202 -2.58 10.89 -17.44
N CYS A 203 -2.67 11.92 -18.24
CA CYS A 203 -1.91 12.06 -19.47
C CYS A 203 -0.87 13.16 -19.30
N ILE A 204 0.39 12.88 -19.56
CA ILE A 204 1.48 13.86 -19.59
C ILE A 204 1.88 14.04 -21.06
N LEU A 205 1.57 15.21 -21.60
CA LEU A 205 1.89 15.59 -22.97
C LEU A 205 3.17 16.43 -22.98
N LEU A 206 4.17 15.97 -23.72
CA LEU A 206 5.43 16.68 -23.93
C LEU A 206 5.52 17.09 -25.40
N SER A 207 5.51 18.39 -25.67
CA SER A 207 5.61 18.98 -27.02
C SER A 207 6.10 20.42 -26.95
N ASP A 208 6.40 21.03 -28.09
CA ASP A 208 6.59 22.47 -28.22
C ASP A 208 5.30 23.25 -28.50
N GLY A 209 4.15 22.55 -28.55
CA GLY A 209 2.81 23.14 -28.58
C GLY A 209 2.28 23.46 -29.97
N GLU A 210 3.05 23.41 -31.04
CA GLU A 210 2.54 23.59 -32.38
C GLU A 210 1.62 22.43 -32.76
N ASN A 211 0.37 22.71 -33.15
CA ASN A 211 -0.54 21.71 -33.70
C ASN A 211 -0.85 22.05 -35.14
N ASN A 212 -0.20 21.37 -36.07
CA ASN A 212 -0.29 21.64 -37.50
C ASN A 212 -0.71 20.41 -38.34
N ALA A 213 -1.02 19.30 -37.67
CA ALA A 213 -1.44 18.05 -38.30
C ALA A 213 -2.56 17.35 -37.50
N GLY A 214 -3.11 16.30 -38.07
CA GLY A 214 -4.17 15.49 -37.45
C GLY A 214 -5.58 16.04 -37.78
N SER A 215 -6.57 15.16 -37.61
CA SER A 215 -7.99 15.48 -37.89
C SER A 215 -8.81 15.81 -36.65
N LEU A 216 -8.29 15.51 -35.47
CA LEU A 216 -8.98 15.75 -34.21
C LEU A 216 -8.51 17.07 -33.60
N ASP A 217 -9.46 17.95 -33.32
CA ASP A 217 -9.17 19.20 -32.60
C ASP A 217 -8.59 18.93 -31.19
N PRO A 218 -7.45 19.54 -30.83
CA PRO A 218 -6.80 19.29 -29.53
C PRO A 218 -7.66 19.65 -28.33
N LEU A 219 -8.43 20.76 -28.40
CA LEU A 219 -9.28 21.19 -27.30
C LEU A 219 -10.46 20.23 -27.09
N LEU A 220 -11.05 19.77 -28.18
CA LEU A 220 -12.11 18.75 -28.14
C LEU A 220 -11.58 17.43 -27.57
N ALA A 221 -10.36 17.02 -27.92
CA ALA A 221 -9.72 15.84 -27.39
C ALA A 221 -9.47 15.97 -25.87
N ALA A 222 -9.07 17.16 -25.41
CA ALA A 222 -8.86 17.43 -23.98
C ALA A 222 -10.18 17.41 -23.19
N GLN A 223 -11.24 18.00 -23.73
CA GLN A 223 -12.59 17.94 -23.14
C GLN A 223 -13.11 16.50 -23.06
N LEU A 224 -12.90 15.70 -24.09
CA LEU A 224 -13.24 14.29 -24.08
C LEU A 224 -12.46 13.52 -23.01
N ALA A 225 -11.17 13.77 -22.87
CA ALA A 225 -10.35 13.19 -21.81
C ALA A 225 -10.91 13.54 -20.42
N HIS A 226 -11.28 14.80 -20.20
CA HIS A 226 -11.90 15.26 -18.96
C HIS A 226 -13.21 14.55 -18.66
N ALA A 227 -14.07 14.33 -19.66
CA ALA A 227 -15.32 13.59 -19.52
C ALA A 227 -15.11 12.14 -19.01
N TYR A 228 -13.98 11.54 -19.35
CA TYR A 228 -13.54 10.25 -18.80
C TYR A 228 -12.80 10.36 -17.46
N GLY A 229 -12.71 11.56 -16.86
CA GLY A 229 -12.00 11.82 -15.61
C GLY A 229 -10.49 11.66 -15.74
N ILE A 230 -9.92 11.96 -16.91
CA ILE A 230 -8.47 11.94 -17.18
C ILE A 230 -7.97 13.36 -17.06
N ARG A 231 -6.92 13.57 -16.25
CA ARG A 231 -6.21 14.86 -16.13
C ARG A 231 -5.10 14.93 -17.16
N ILE A 232 -4.95 16.09 -17.81
CA ILE A 232 -3.88 16.31 -18.78
C ILE A 232 -2.90 17.34 -18.24
N TYR A 233 -1.66 16.91 -18.02
CA TYR A 233 -0.54 17.79 -17.75
C TYR A 233 0.19 18.06 -19.07
N THR A 234 0.33 19.32 -19.44
CA THR A 234 1.06 19.72 -20.63
C THR A 234 2.41 20.29 -20.24
N ILE A 235 3.46 19.81 -20.87
CA ILE A 235 4.83 20.25 -20.68
C ILE A 235 5.35 20.84 -21.96
N GLY A 236 5.44 22.17 -22.01
CA GLY A 236 6.03 22.90 -23.13
C GLY A 236 7.55 22.83 -23.09
N LEU A 237 8.15 22.27 -24.11
CA LEU A 237 9.60 22.12 -24.24
C LEU A 237 10.17 23.19 -25.17
N GLY A 238 11.14 23.95 -24.66
CA GLY A 238 11.90 24.85 -25.48
C GLY A 238 11.96 26.29 -25.02
N LYS A 239 12.77 27.05 -25.75
CA LYS A 239 12.98 28.51 -25.55
C LYS A 239 12.44 29.26 -26.73
N ASP A 240 11.93 30.48 -26.48
CA ASP A 240 11.59 31.39 -27.57
C ASP A 240 12.86 32.09 -28.10
N GLY A 241 12.90 32.32 -29.40
CA GLY A 241 13.99 33.03 -30.05
C GLY A 241 14.83 32.20 -31.02
N PHE A 242 16.03 32.65 -31.30
CA PHE A 242 16.94 31.94 -32.18
C PHE A 242 17.70 30.88 -31.40
N VAL A 243 17.54 29.64 -31.76
CA VAL A 243 18.15 28.48 -31.09
C VAL A 243 18.93 27.64 -32.10
N PRO A 244 20.00 26.96 -31.68
CA PRO A 244 20.80 26.13 -32.58
C PRO A 244 19.98 24.92 -33.06
N TYR A 245 20.14 24.61 -34.37
CA TYR A 245 19.50 23.49 -35.02
C TYR A 245 20.45 22.83 -36.00
N GLY A 246 21.31 21.93 -35.51
CA GLY A 246 22.30 21.22 -36.29
C GLY A 246 23.39 22.13 -36.86
N GLN A 247 24.11 21.62 -37.87
CA GLN A 247 25.17 22.32 -38.58
C GLN A 247 24.88 22.38 -40.08
N ASP A 248 25.37 23.43 -40.74
CA ASP A 248 25.35 23.52 -42.19
C ASP A 248 26.42 22.59 -42.80
N SER A 249 26.47 22.52 -44.15
CA SER A 249 27.46 21.72 -44.89
C SER A 249 28.92 22.17 -44.67
N LEU A 250 29.12 23.31 -44.03
CA LEU A 250 30.41 23.90 -43.70
C LEU A 250 30.78 23.77 -42.21
N GLY A 251 29.95 23.03 -41.43
CA GLY A 251 30.13 22.82 -40.00
C GLY A 251 29.76 24.02 -39.12
N ARG A 252 29.08 25.05 -39.66
CA ARG A 252 28.64 26.21 -38.88
C ARG A 252 27.29 25.92 -38.24
N ALA A 253 27.10 26.35 -37.00
CA ALA A 253 25.80 26.22 -36.32
C ALA A 253 24.70 26.93 -37.10
N ARG A 254 23.67 26.19 -37.46
CA ARG A 254 22.44 26.71 -38.04
C ARG A 254 21.52 27.15 -36.90
N TYR A 255 20.81 28.27 -37.07
CA TYR A 255 19.85 28.76 -36.08
C TYR A 255 18.48 28.80 -36.70
N VAL A 256 17.47 28.39 -35.92
CA VAL A 256 16.07 28.46 -36.27
C VAL A 256 15.35 29.33 -35.24
N GLN A 257 14.40 30.13 -35.70
CA GLN A 257 13.53 30.87 -34.80
C GLN A 257 12.41 29.95 -34.31
N THR A 258 12.32 29.77 -33.00
CA THR A 258 11.26 28.97 -32.37
C THR A 258 10.37 29.82 -31.50
N ARG A 259 9.15 29.41 -31.37
CA ARG A 259 8.13 29.99 -30.46
C ARG A 259 7.32 28.88 -29.85
N LEU A 260 7.21 28.85 -28.54
CA LEU A 260 6.36 27.90 -27.82
C LEU A 260 4.91 28.38 -27.83
N ASP A 261 3.98 27.55 -28.27
CA ASP A 261 2.54 27.87 -28.16
C ASP A 261 2.01 27.52 -26.75
N GLU A 262 2.37 28.39 -25.78
CA GLU A 262 1.90 28.27 -24.41
C GLU A 262 0.39 28.41 -24.28
N THR A 263 -0.24 29.19 -25.16
CA THR A 263 -1.67 29.49 -25.08
C THR A 263 -2.48 28.20 -25.30
N THR A 264 -2.20 27.51 -26.37
CA THR A 264 -2.84 26.21 -26.68
C THR A 264 -2.54 25.18 -25.58
N MET A 265 -1.30 25.07 -25.15
CA MET A 265 -0.90 24.10 -24.11
C MET A 265 -1.62 24.34 -22.76
N ARG A 266 -1.78 25.62 -22.36
CA ARG A 266 -2.56 25.98 -21.16
C ARG A 266 -4.03 25.63 -21.31
N GLN A 267 -4.64 25.99 -22.46
CA GLN A 267 -6.05 25.69 -22.72
C GLN A 267 -6.34 24.18 -22.65
N LEU A 268 -5.44 23.35 -23.18
CA LEU A 268 -5.55 21.89 -23.10
C LEU A 268 -5.49 21.36 -21.66
N ALA A 269 -4.55 21.88 -20.88
CA ALA A 269 -4.41 21.49 -19.48
C ALA A 269 -5.63 21.91 -18.65
N ASP A 270 -6.07 23.15 -18.81
CA ASP A 270 -7.23 23.72 -18.10
C ASP A 270 -8.51 22.98 -18.44
N ALA A 271 -8.72 22.65 -19.73
CA ALA A 271 -9.88 21.89 -20.20
C ALA A 271 -10.00 20.48 -19.59
N ALA A 272 -8.86 19.91 -19.17
CA ALA A 272 -8.79 18.57 -18.57
C ALA A 272 -8.44 18.57 -17.09
N ALA A 273 -8.69 19.65 -16.37
CA ALA A 273 -8.41 19.83 -14.93
C ALA A 273 -6.96 19.47 -14.52
N GLY A 274 -6.02 19.70 -15.42
CA GLY A 274 -4.60 19.54 -15.21
C GLY A 274 -3.87 20.87 -15.06
N GLN A 275 -2.60 20.91 -15.43
CA GLN A 275 -1.76 22.11 -15.32
C GLN A 275 -0.73 22.17 -16.45
N PHE A 276 -0.45 23.36 -16.96
CA PHE A 276 0.63 23.61 -17.91
C PHE A 276 1.94 23.90 -17.15
N PHE A 277 3.03 23.36 -17.67
CA PHE A 277 4.38 23.63 -17.21
C PHE A 277 5.28 24.00 -18.39
N ARG A 278 6.21 24.92 -18.17
CA ARG A 278 7.25 25.27 -19.12
C ARG A 278 8.60 24.71 -18.68
N ALA A 279 9.27 23.99 -19.55
CA ALA A 279 10.62 23.47 -19.31
C ALA A 279 11.61 24.13 -20.28
N THR A 280 12.35 25.09 -19.78
CA THR A 280 13.38 25.83 -20.53
C THR A 280 14.76 25.17 -20.48
N ASP A 281 14.95 24.23 -19.57
CA ASP A 281 16.16 23.44 -19.39
C ASP A 281 15.83 22.07 -18.75
N THR A 282 16.83 21.19 -18.76
CA THR A 282 16.67 19.83 -18.20
C THR A 282 16.37 19.81 -16.70
N GLY A 283 16.85 20.81 -15.95
CA GLY A 283 16.55 20.94 -14.51
C GLY A 283 15.11 21.31 -14.26
N ALA A 284 14.58 22.31 -15.00
CA ALA A 284 13.17 22.68 -14.96
C ALA A 284 12.26 21.51 -15.31
N LEU A 285 12.57 20.74 -16.37
CA LEU A 285 11.81 19.57 -16.76
C LEU A 285 11.76 18.52 -15.63
N ARG A 286 12.88 18.27 -14.94
CA ARG A 286 12.91 17.36 -13.78
C ARG A 286 12.05 17.86 -12.62
N GLN A 287 12.04 19.16 -12.35
CA GLN A 287 11.19 19.75 -11.31
C GLN A 287 9.71 19.59 -11.64
N VAL A 288 9.31 19.77 -12.90
CA VAL A 288 7.95 19.57 -13.37
C VAL A 288 7.47 18.14 -13.10
N PHE A 289 8.24 17.12 -13.48
CA PHE A 289 7.89 15.73 -13.21
C PHE A 289 7.79 15.44 -11.70
N ASN A 290 8.66 16.02 -10.89
CA ASN A 290 8.58 15.91 -9.42
C ASN A 290 7.31 16.57 -8.86
N GLN A 291 6.87 17.70 -9.43
CA GLN A 291 5.66 18.39 -9.04
C GLN A 291 4.42 17.58 -9.40
N ILE A 292 4.33 17.06 -10.62
CA ILE A 292 3.25 16.16 -11.04
C ILE A 292 3.18 14.94 -10.11
N ASN A 293 4.33 14.37 -9.76
CA ASN A 293 4.41 13.26 -8.82
C ASN A 293 3.82 13.59 -7.45
N ARG A 294 4.05 14.80 -6.93
CA ARG A 294 3.48 15.24 -5.65
C ARG A 294 1.97 15.46 -5.74
N LEU A 295 1.49 16.09 -6.82
CA LEU A 295 0.07 16.38 -7.03
C LEU A 295 -0.75 15.10 -7.07
N GLU A 296 -0.25 14.06 -7.75
CA GLU A 296 -0.97 12.81 -7.92
C GLU A 296 -0.85 11.85 -6.74
N LYS A 297 0.31 11.79 -6.06
CA LYS A 297 0.51 10.92 -4.87
C LYS A 297 -0.28 11.36 -3.65
N SER A 298 -0.68 12.62 -3.54
CA SER A 298 -1.44 13.12 -2.39
C SER A 298 -2.85 12.51 -2.27
N GLU A 299 -3.37 11.93 -3.33
CA GLU A 299 -4.69 11.30 -3.35
C GLU A 299 -4.70 9.81 -2.95
N ILE A 300 -3.54 9.17 -2.85
CA ILE A 300 -3.45 7.76 -2.46
C ILE A 300 -3.46 7.67 -0.93
N LYS A 301 -4.64 7.59 -0.33
CA LYS A 301 -4.79 7.22 1.08
C LYS A 301 -4.30 5.77 1.24
N GLN A 302 -3.23 5.59 2.00
CA GLN A 302 -2.76 4.26 2.42
C GLN A 302 -3.85 3.63 3.28
N LEU A 303 -4.61 2.70 2.75
CA LEU A 303 -5.51 1.86 3.51
C LEU A 303 -4.65 0.79 4.22
N ARG A 304 -4.33 1.03 5.49
CA ARG A 304 -3.75 0.01 6.36
C ARG A 304 -4.83 -1.00 6.69
N PHE A 305 -4.79 -2.17 6.11
CA PHE A 305 -5.59 -3.30 6.55
C PHE A 305 -4.88 -3.96 7.74
N ARG A 306 -5.52 -3.86 8.89
CA ARG A 306 -5.09 -4.52 10.12
C ARG A 306 -5.87 -5.83 10.25
N ASN A 307 -5.23 -6.93 9.91
CA ASN A 307 -5.85 -8.24 10.05
C ASN A 307 -5.51 -8.80 11.43
N THR A 308 -6.47 -8.73 12.35
CA THR A 308 -6.33 -9.25 13.71
C THR A 308 -6.95 -10.64 13.80
N LYS A 309 -6.15 -11.63 14.15
CA LYS A 309 -6.62 -12.99 14.45
C LYS A 309 -6.71 -13.18 15.95
N ASP A 310 -7.88 -13.54 16.43
CA ASP A 310 -8.15 -13.83 17.85
C ASP A 310 -7.75 -15.28 18.20
N PHE A 311 -6.97 -15.44 19.27
CA PHE A 311 -6.50 -16.74 19.76
C PHE A 311 -7.09 -17.10 21.13
N TYR A 312 -8.27 -16.56 21.50
CA TYR A 312 -8.92 -16.86 22.78
C TYR A 312 -9.51 -18.27 22.85
N ARG A 313 -9.94 -18.87 21.71
CA ARG A 313 -10.65 -20.15 21.67
C ARG A 313 -9.93 -21.31 22.37
N PRO A 314 -8.63 -21.59 22.11
CA PRO A 314 -7.97 -22.70 22.78
C PRO A 314 -7.87 -22.52 24.29
N TYR A 315 -7.66 -21.32 24.80
CA TYR A 315 -7.65 -21.01 26.23
C TYR A 315 -9.02 -21.22 26.86
N LEU A 316 -10.10 -20.84 26.16
CA LEU A 316 -11.47 -21.04 26.59
C LEU A 316 -11.80 -22.53 26.70
N TRP A 317 -11.48 -23.32 25.65
CA TRP A 317 -11.74 -24.76 25.67
C TRP A 317 -10.96 -25.46 26.78
N LEU A 318 -9.73 -25.07 27.02
CA LEU A 318 -8.91 -25.61 28.11
C LEU A 318 -9.51 -25.26 29.49
N SER A 319 -9.97 -24.02 29.67
CA SER A 319 -10.66 -23.58 30.89
C SER A 319 -11.91 -24.42 31.16
N ILE A 320 -12.75 -24.64 30.13
CA ILE A 320 -13.99 -25.44 30.24
C ILE A 320 -13.65 -26.91 30.58
N ALA A 321 -12.63 -27.48 29.88
CA ALA A 321 -12.21 -28.87 30.12
C ALA A 321 -11.70 -29.06 31.57
N LEU A 322 -10.90 -28.14 32.09
CA LEU A 322 -10.41 -28.16 33.44
C LEU A 322 -11.54 -27.94 34.47
N TRP A 323 -12.51 -27.09 34.16
CA TRP A 323 -13.68 -26.87 35.02
C TRP A 323 -14.56 -28.11 35.11
N LEU A 324 -14.79 -28.80 33.99
CA LEU A 324 -15.52 -30.08 33.98
C LEU A 324 -14.74 -31.19 34.74
N LEU A 325 -13.42 -31.24 34.57
CA LEU A 325 -12.54 -32.13 35.34
C LEU A 325 -12.65 -31.86 36.83
N TRP A 326 -12.68 -30.60 37.24
CA TRP A 326 -12.87 -30.21 38.63
C TRP A 326 -14.22 -30.69 39.17
N LEU A 327 -15.30 -30.52 38.42
CA LEU A 327 -16.65 -31.04 38.80
C LEU A 327 -16.62 -32.56 38.98
N LEU A 328 -15.99 -33.29 38.07
CA LEU A 328 -15.82 -34.74 38.19
C LEU A 328 -15.02 -35.15 39.44
N LEU A 329 -13.93 -34.48 39.72
CA LEU A 329 -13.10 -34.75 40.91
C LEU A 329 -13.87 -34.43 42.19
N LYS A 330 -14.66 -33.35 42.20
CA LYS A 330 -15.46 -32.97 43.38
C LYS A 330 -16.65 -33.89 43.60
N SER A 331 -17.28 -34.38 42.53
CA SER A 331 -18.47 -35.25 42.60
C SER A 331 -18.16 -36.75 42.87
N THR A 332 -16.90 -37.16 42.70
CA THR A 332 -16.48 -38.55 42.88
C THR A 332 -15.80 -38.79 44.23
N PHE A 333 -14.51 -39.21 44.20
CA PHE A 333 -13.79 -39.73 45.37
C PHE A 333 -13.15 -38.68 46.27
N LEU A 334 -12.98 -37.44 45.78
CA LEU A 334 -12.25 -36.38 46.44
C LEU A 334 -13.16 -35.32 47.08
N GLY A 335 -14.45 -35.45 46.93
CA GLY A 335 -15.45 -34.61 47.61
C GLY A 335 -15.59 -35.07 49.08
N ASN A 336 -15.39 -34.16 50.02
CA ASN A 336 -15.66 -34.41 51.41
C ASN A 336 -17.07 -33.88 51.76
N PRO A 337 -18.11 -34.75 51.87
CA PRO A 337 -19.49 -34.30 52.11
C PRO A 337 -19.69 -33.61 53.47
N LEU A 338 -18.66 -33.56 54.30
CA LEU A 338 -18.71 -32.94 55.63
C LEU A 338 -18.06 -31.53 55.67
N GLU A 339 -17.45 -31.05 54.60
CA GLU A 339 -16.77 -29.74 54.53
C GLU A 339 -17.46 -28.71 53.59
N ASP A 340 -18.48 -29.12 52.86
CA ASP A 340 -19.23 -28.20 51.98
C ASP A 340 -20.39 -27.47 52.69
#